data_feb6aeea2f4738a0243c0691ae90375d
#
_entry.id   feb6aeea2f4738a0243c0691ae90375d
#
_cell.length_a   1.000
_cell.length_b   1.000
_cell.length_c   1.000
_cell.angle_alpha   90.00
_cell.angle_beta   90.00
_cell.angle_gamma   90.00
#
_symmetry.space_group_name_H-M   'P 1'
#
loop_
_entity.id
_entity.type
_entity.pdbx_description
1 polymer ?
#
loop_
_entity_poly.entity_id
_entity_poly.type
_entity_poly.pdbx_seq_one_letter_code
_entity_poly.pdbx_strand_id
1 'polypeptide(L)'
;MKVTLISRSGKEFIKGGLELNDSATVADLQEAIYRRTKKYYPSRQRLTLPLQPGSKEKPTVLHYKKSVKDYCNGNSENLTVMFKDLGPQVSYRTLFFFEYLGPLIIYPIFYYLPVYQYFGYKGERAIHPVQTYALYCWCFHYFKRIMETFFVHRFSHTTSPLSNVFRNCAYYWTFGAYIAYYVNHPLYTPVSDLQMKIGFGFGLVCQLSNFYCHILLRNLRSPTGNGGYQIPRGFLFNIVTCANYTTEIYQWLGFNIATQTVAGYVFLVVAALIMTNWALAKHRRLKRLFDGKEGRPKYPRRWVITTPIRVEMNGKRPLGPLDSAAYLKDVVREVNSHLD
;
A
#
# COMPACT_ATOMS: atom_id res chain seq x y z
N MET A 1 37.77 -7.60 -7.08
CA MET A 1 37.27 -7.73 -5.68
C MET A 1 36.44 -8.99 -5.53
N LYS A 2 36.51 -9.67 -4.38
CA LYS A 2 35.75 -10.91 -4.10
C LYS A 2 34.55 -10.61 -3.19
N VAL A 3 33.36 -11.07 -3.57
CA VAL A 3 32.10 -10.90 -2.77
C VAL A 3 31.64 -12.27 -2.28
N THR A 4 31.64 -12.44 -0.96
CA THR A 4 31.14 -13.65 -0.31
C THR A 4 29.67 -13.44 0.04
N LEU A 5 28.78 -14.30 -0.46
CA LEU A 5 27.36 -14.26 -0.20
C LEU A 5 26.99 -15.24 0.90
N ILE A 6 26.37 -14.75 1.98
CA ILE A 6 25.91 -15.58 3.10
C ILE A 6 24.39 -15.54 3.20
N SER A 7 23.81 -16.65 3.62
CA SER A 7 22.40 -16.73 3.99
C SER A 7 22.16 -16.10 5.37
N ARG A 8 20.90 -15.95 5.76
CA ARG A 8 20.54 -15.44 7.09
C ARG A 8 21.05 -16.33 8.24
N SER A 9 21.32 -17.60 7.98
CA SER A 9 21.92 -18.55 8.94
C SER A 9 23.46 -18.52 8.97
N GLY A 10 24.10 -17.58 8.25
CA GLY A 10 25.55 -17.47 8.15
C GLY A 10 26.20 -18.46 7.18
N LYS A 11 25.44 -19.39 6.58
CA LYS A 11 25.98 -20.34 5.61
C LYS A 11 26.27 -19.65 4.28
N GLU A 12 27.40 -19.98 3.67
CA GLU A 12 27.77 -19.50 2.35
C GLU A 12 26.68 -19.90 1.32
N PHE A 13 26.16 -18.92 0.58
CA PHE A 13 25.07 -19.11 -0.37
C PHE A 13 25.57 -19.55 -1.74
N ILE A 14 26.70 -18.99 -2.18
CA ILE A 14 27.38 -19.37 -3.40
C ILE A 14 28.82 -19.78 -2.99
N LYS A 15 29.16 -21.07 -3.12
CA LYS A 15 30.47 -21.59 -2.75
C LYS A 15 31.59 -20.90 -3.55
N GLY A 16 32.60 -20.43 -2.83
CA GLY A 16 33.77 -19.72 -3.38
C GLY A 16 33.54 -18.22 -3.64
N GLY A 17 32.32 -17.70 -3.39
CA GLY A 17 31.99 -16.30 -3.64
C GLY A 17 31.86 -15.95 -5.12
N LEU A 18 31.85 -14.66 -5.42
CA LEU A 18 31.81 -14.09 -6.77
C LEU A 18 32.95 -13.10 -6.93
N GLU A 19 33.67 -13.21 -8.05
CA GLU A 19 34.68 -12.23 -8.44
C GLU A 19 34.06 -11.16 -9.33
N LEU A 20 34.26 -9.91 -8.99
CA LEU A 20 33.73 -8.75 -9.69
C LEU A 20 34.88 -7.79 -10.03
N ASN A 21 34.68 -7.02 -11.10
CA ASN A 21 35.55 -5.90 -11.40
C ASN A 21 35.45 -4.84 -10.29
N ASP A 22 36.51 -4.10 -10.10
CA ASP A 22 36.63 -3.07 -9.07
C ASP A 22 35.68 -1.91 -9.25
N SER A 23 35.22 -1.67 -10.47
CA SER A 23 34.19 -0.67 -10.82
C SER A 23 32.75 -1.18 -10.76
N ALA A 24 32.55 -2.47 -10.37
CA ALA A 24 31.24 -3.10 -10.40
C ALA A 24 30.27 -2.41 -9.46
N THR A 25 29.04 -2.22 -9.94
CA THR A 25 27.90 -1.74 -9.17
C THR A 25 27.19 -2.90 -8.44
N VAL A 26 26.32 -2.55 -7.49
CA VAL A 26 25.45 -3.55 -6.86
C VAL A 26 24.51 -4.20 -7.89
N ALA A 27 24.14 -3.50 -8.96
CA ALA A 27 23.35 -4.08 -10.05
C ALA A 27 24.15 -5.18 -10.78
N ASP A 28 25.46 -4.98 -11.01
CA ASP A 28 26.34 -6.00 -11.60
C ASP A 28 26.47 -7.22 -10.69
N LEU A 29 26.56 -7.01 -9.37
CA LEU A 29 26.56 -8.09 -8.39
C LEU A 29 25.23 -8.89 -8.46
N GLN A 30 24.09 -8.20 -8.54
CA GLN A 30 22.77 -8.86 -8.65
C GLN A 30 22.67 -9.69 -9.93
N GLU A 31 23.18 -9.19 -11.03
CA GLU A 31 23.20 -9.90 -12.29
C GLU A 31 24.15 -11.11 -12.25
N ALA A 32 25.33 -10.98 -11.62
CA ALA A 32 26.27 -12.09 -11.41
C ALA A 32 25.65 -13.22 -10.56
N ILE A 33 24.90 -12.87 -9.50
CA ILE A 33 24.13 -13.84 -8.70
C ILE A 33 23.10 -14.55 -9.59
N TYR A 34 22.38 -13.82 -10.43
CA TYR A 34 21.39 -14.41 -11.31
C TYR A 34 22.03 -15.35 -12.35
N ARG A 35 23.12 -14.93 -12.99
CA ARG A 35 23.87 -15.77 -13.94
C ARG A 35 24.35 -17.08 -13.32
N ARG A 36 24.80 -17.02 -12.06
CA ARG A 36 25.30 -18.20 -11.34
C ARG A 36 24.19 -19.14 -10.88
N THR A 37 23.04 -18.58 -10.46
CA THR A 37 21.95 -19.36 -9.85
C THR A 37 20.82 -19.71 -10.82
N LYS A 38 20.66 -18.94 -11.91
CA LYS A 38 19.55 -19.02 -12.90
C LYS A 38 18.15 -18.90 -12.29
N LYS A 39 18.07 -18.65 -10.99
CA LYS A 39 16.82 -18.65 -10.20
C LYS A 39 16.50 -17.29 -9.61
N TYR A 40 17.50 -16.62 -9.06
CA TYR A 40 17.31 -15.41 -8.28
C TYR A 40 17.61 -14.18 -9.14
N TYR A 41 16.64 -13.74 -9.94
CA TYR A 41 16.77 -12.52 -10.75
C TYR A 41 16.84 -11.25 -9.88
N PRO A 42 17.39 -10.12 -10.35
CA PRO A 42 17.73 -8.94 -9.54
C PRO A 42 16.65 -8.45 -8.61
N SER A 43 15.39 -8.31 -9.07
CA SER A 43 14.29 -7.83 -8.23
C SER A 43 13.87 -8.80 -7.12
N ARG A 44 14.27 -10.08 -7.20
CA ARG A 44 14.04 -11.08 -6.16
C ARG A 44 15.09 -11.05 -5.05
N GLN A 45 16.19 -10.34 -5.26
CA GLN A 45 17.33 -10.31 -4.37
C GLN A 45 17.27 -9.11 -3.43
N ARG A 46 17.36 -9.34 -2.12
CA ARG A 46 17.65 -8.30 -1.13
C ARG A 46 19.05 -8.55 -0.59
N LEU A 47 19.95 -7.61 -0.86
CA LEU A 47 21.33 -7.63 -0.43
C LEU A 47 21.54 -6.63 0.71
N THR A 48 22.13 -7.09 1.81
CA THR A 48 22.38 -6.24 2.98
C THR A 48 23.78 -6.53 3.53
N LEU A 49 24.36 -5.56 4.25
CA LEU A 49 25.53 -5.83 5.06
C LEU A 49 25.15 -6.70 6.26
N PRO A 50 26.02 -7.65 6.68
CA PRO A 50 25.80 -8.41 7.89
C PRO A 50 25.84 -7.48 9.11
N LEU A 51 24.97 -7.75 10.10
CA LEU A 51 24.99 -7.04 11.37
C LEU A 51 25.92 -7.73 12.37
N GLN A 52 26.52 -6.93 13.25
CA GLN A 52 27.22 -7.45 14.42
C GLN A 52 26.23 -8.23 15.31
N PRO A 53 26.63 -9.38 15.87
CA PRO A 53 25.80 -10.12 16.80
C PRO A 53 25.30 -9.22 17.93
N GLY A 54 24.00 -9.24 18.20
CA GLY A 54 23.38 -8.42 19.26
C GLY A 54 23.03 -6.97 18.85
N SER A 55 23.38 -6.51 17.66
CA SER A 55 22.99 -5.18 17.18
C SER A 55 21.46 -5.06 17.02
N LYS A 56 20.90 -3.96 17.54
CA LYS A 56 19.49 -3.57 17.36
C LYS A 56 19.25 -2.71 16.12
N GLU A 57 20.29 -2.47 15.35
CA GLU A 57 20.22 -1.63 14.15
C GLU A 57 19.58 -2.36 12.98
N LYS A 58 19.02 -1.60 12.06
CA LYS A 58 18.53 -2.17 10.79
C LYS A 58 19.73 -2.43 9.87
N PRO A 59 19.80 -3.61 9.19
CA PRO A 59 20.90 -3.89 8.27
C PRO A 59 20.90 -2.86 7.12
N THR A 60 22.10 -2.41 6.75
CA THR A 60 22.30 -1.52 5.61
C THR A 60 21.97 -2.27 4.31
N VAL A 61 20.97 -1.78 3.58
CA VAL A 61 20.59 -2.35 2.28
C VAL A 61 21.50 -1.79 1.20
N LEU A 62 22.05 -2.65 0.35
CA LEU A 62 22.88 -2.25 -0.77
C LEU A 62 22.00 -1.62 -1.87
N HIS A 63 22.37 -0.42 -2.30
CA HIS A 63 21.64 0.30 -3.33
C HIS A 63 22.17 -0.03 -4.72
N TYR A 64 21.34 -0.46 -5.64
CA TYR A 64 21.70 -0.99 -6.96
C TYR A 64 22.57 -0.07 -7.82
N LYS A 65 22.47 1.28 -7.65
CA LYS A 65 23.25 2.29 -8.38
C LYS A 65 24.64 2.56 -7.78
N LYS A 66 24.92 2.12 -6.56
CA LYS A 66 26.20 2.37 -5.89
C LYS A 66 27.24 1.32 -6.28
N SER A 67 28.50 1.73 -6.23
CA SER A 67 29.61 0.79 -6.36
C SER A 67 29.59 -0.20 -5.20
N VAL A 68 29.98 -1.45 -5.47
CA VAL A 68 30.18 -2.46 -4.42
C VAL A 68 31.29 -2.04 -3.47
N LYS A 69 32.32 -1.34 -3.96
CA LYS A 69 33.41 -0.78 -3.17
C LYS A 69 32.95 0.23 -2.11
N ASP A 70 31.86 0.98 -2.36
CA ASP A 70 31.32 1.95 -1.40
C ASP A 70 30.87 1.31 -0.07
N TYR A 71 30.75 0.00 -0.04
CA TYR A 71 30.33 -0.78 1.13
C TYR A 71 31.48 -1.57 1.78
N CYS A 72 32.69 -1.48 1.24
CA CYS A 72 33.89 -2.09 1.83
C CYS A 72 34.45 -1.20 2.95
N ASN A 73 34.89 -1.82 4.03
CA ASN A 73 35.61 -1.13 5.11
C ASN A 73 37.10 -1.00 4.73
N GLY A 74 37.53 0.22 4.41
CA GLY A 74 38.91 0.52 4.05
C GLY A 74 39.36 -0.09 2.70
N ASN A 75 40.62 -0.50 2.59
CA ASN A 75 41.21 -1.10 1.37
C ASN A 75 40.90 -2.60 1.20
N SER A 76 39.83 -3.10 1.79
CA SER A 76 39.47 -4.52 1.71
C SER A 76 39.03 -4.91 0.30
N GLU A 77 39.69 -5.90 -0.30
CA GLU A 77 39.29 -6.51 -1.57
C GLU A 77 38.15 -7.53 -1.43
N ASN A 78 37.71 -7.77 -0.18
CA ASN A 78 36.69 -8.75 0.15
C ASN A 78 35.49 -8.08 0.81
N LEU A 79 34.29 -8.38 0.31
CA LEU A 79 33.01 -7.92 0.91
C LEU A 79 32.14 -9.12 1.25
N THR A 80 31.63 -9.16 2.48
CA THR A 80 30.59 -10.13 2.86
C THR A 80 29.20 -9.48 2.76
N VAL A 81 28.30 -10.12 2.03
CA VAL A 81 26.94 -9.64 1.78
C VAL A 81 25.94 -10.71 2.20
N MET A 82 24.93 -10.32 2.96
CA MET A 82 23.81 -11.17 3.33
C MET A 82 22.77 -11.17 2.22
N PHE A 83 22.47 -12.36 1.71
CA PHE A 83 21.43 -12.59 0.69
C PHE A 83 20.11 -12.97 1.36
N LYS A 84 19.01 -12.31 0.94
CA LYS A 84 17.64 -12.73 1.25
C LYS A 84 16.84 -12.84 -0.04
N ASP A 85 16.22 -14.01 -0.23
CA ASP A 85 15.23 -14.21 -1.30
C ASP A 85 13.90 -13.55 -0.92
N LEU A 86 13.40 -12.70 -1.79
CA LEU A 86 12.10 -12.02 -1.65
C LEU A 86 10.93 -12.81 -2.26
N GLY A 87 11.22 -13.98 -2.87
CA GLY A 87 10.24 -14.74 -3.63
C GLY A 87 9.94 -14.16 -5.01
N PRO A 88 9.05 -14.79 -5.79
CA PRO A 88 8.62 -14.28 -7.09
C PRO A 88 8.06 -12.86 -6.97
N GLN A 89 8.44 -12.00 -7.92
CA GLN A 89 8.10 -10.57 -7.90
C GLN A 89 7.21 -10.21 -9.08
N VAL A 90 6.29 -9.27 -8.83
CA VAL A 90 5.47 -8.61 -9.85
C VAL A 90 5.60 -7.10 -9.77
N SER A 91 5.29 -6.40 -10.86
CA SER A 91 5.30 -4.94 -10.81
C SER A 91 4.17 -4.41 -9.90
N TYR A 92 4.38 -3.26 -9.27
CA TYR A 92 3.31 -2.60 -8.51
C TYR A 92 2.10 -2.25 -9.39
N ARG A 93 2.33 -1.97 -10.69
CA ARG A 93 1.23 -1.74 -11.64
C ARG A 93 0.37 -2.99 -11.79
N THR A 94 0.99 -4.15 -11.96
CA THR A 94 0.29 -5.44 -12.05
C THR A 94 -0.47 -5.75 -10.76
N LEU A 95 0.18 -5.55 -9.60
CA LEU A 95 -0.45 -5.75 -8.29
C LEU A 95 -1.74 -4.94 -8.17
N PHE A 96 -1.66 -3.62 -8.33
CA PHE A 96 -2.82 -2.73 -8.18
C PHE A 96 -3.87 -2.90 -9.27
N PHE A 97 -3.46 -3.26 -10.49
CA PHE A 97 -4.40 -3.56 -11.55
C PHE A 97 -5.33 -4.72 -11.17
N PHE A 98 -4.79 -5.86 -10.74
CA PHE A 98 -5.61 -7.00 -10.34
C PHE A 98 -6.40 -6.73 -9.05
N GLU A 99 -5.83 -6.01 -8.11
CA GLU A 99 -6.49 -5.59 -6.87
C GLU A 99 -7.79 -4.82 -7.16
N TYR A 100 -7.76 -3.85 -8.09
CA TYR A 100 -8.91 -3.00 -8.42
C TYR A 100 -9.82 -3.58 -9.51
N LEU A 101 -9.32 -4.48 -10.35
CA LEU A 101 -10.11 -5.11 -11.41
C LEU A 101 -11.23 -5.97 -10.85
N GLY A 102 -10.97 -6.73 -9.79
CA GLY A 102 -11.98 -7.60 -9.18
C GLY A 102 -13.24 -6.85 -8.74
N PRO A 103 -13.15 -5.85 -7.86
CA PRO A 103 -14.30 -5.05 -7.46
C PRO A 103 -15.03 -4.38 -8.62
N LEU A 104 -14.29 -3.94 -9.65
CA LEU A 104 -14.88 -3.32 -10.85
C LEU A 104 -15.73 -4.30 -11.65
N ILE A 105 -15.37 -5.58 -11.67
CA ILE A 105 -16.13 -6.62 -12.40
C ILE A 105 -17.21 -7.23 -11.50
N ILE A 106 -16.88 -7.53 -10.24
CA ILE A 106 -17.77 -8.27 -9.34
C ILE A 106 -19.03 -7.48 -9.02
N TYR A 107 -18.93 -6.17 -8.78
CA TYR A 107 -20.10 -5.37 -8.41
C TYR A 107 -21.18 -5.34 -9.52
N PRO A 108 -20.85 -5.09 -10.81
CA PRO A 108 -21.81 -5.21 -11.91
C PRO A 108 -22.46 -6.60 -12.06
N ILE A 109 -21.76 -7.68 -11.71
CA ILE A 109 -22.32 -9.03 -11.74
C ILE A 109 -23.55 -9.12 -10.82
N PHE A 110 -23.47 -8.61 -9.59
CA PHE A 110 -24.60 -8.59 -8.66
C PHE A 110 -25.71 -7.61 -9.07
N TYR A 111 -25.38 -6.60 -9.86
CA TYR A 111 -26.38 -5.64 -10.33
C TYR A 111 -27.13 -6.13 -11.59
N TYR A 112 -26.44 -6.69 -12.57
CA TYR A 112 -27.02 -7.04 -13.87
C TYR A 112 -27.46 -8.49 -14.00
N LEU A 113 -26.76 -9.44 -13.34
CA LEU A 113 -27.04 -10.84 -13.52
C LEU A 113 -28.02 -11.37 -12.46
N PRO A 114 -28.77 -12.46 -12.75
CA PRO A 114 -29.77 -13.02 -11.83
C PRO A 114 -29.13 -13.84 -10.70
N VAL A 115 -28.08 -13.30 -10.07
CA VAL A 115 -27.27 -14.00 -9.05
C VAL A 115 -28.12 -14.47 -7.87
N TYR A 116 -29.11 -13.65 -7.46
CA TYR A 116 -29.96 -13.95 -6.31
C TYR A 116 -30.89 -15.13 -6.55
N GLN A 117 -31.25 -15.41 -7.81
CA GLN A 117 -32.06 -16.59 -8.17
C GLN A 117 -31.24 -17.88 -7.91
N TYR A 118 -29.94 -17.88 -8.19
CA TYR A 118 -29.04 -19.00 -7.88
C TYR A 118 -28.88 -19.21 -6.38
N PHE A 119 -29.08 -18.18 -5.55
CA PHE A 119 -29.12 -18.26 -4.08
C PHE A 119 -30.53 -18.57 -3.54
N GLY A 120 -31.49 -18.94 -4.40
CA GLY A 120 -32.81 -19.38 -4.00
C GLY A 120 -33.88 -18.29 -3.86
N TYR A 121 -33.58 -17.03 -4.23
CA TYR A 121 -34.61 -15.98 -4.26
C TYR A 121 -35.50 -16.15 -5.47
N LYS A 122 -36.82 -16.29 -5.24
CA LYS A 122 -37.82 -16.53 -6.30
C LYS A 122 -38.72 -15.33 -6.60
N GLY A 123 -38.53 -14.21 -5.89
CA GLY A 123 -39.36 -13.01 -6.08
C GLY A 123 -38.87 -12.14 -7.22
N GLU A 124 -39.70 -11.16 -7.60
CA GLU A 124 -39.30 -10.09 -8.53
C GLU A 124 -38.28 -9.17 -7.88
N ARG A 125 -37.36 -8.65 -8.67
CA ARG A 125 -36.36 -7.71 -8.24
C ARG A 125 -36.68 -6.31 -8.73
N ALA A 126 -37.15 -5.44 -7.83
CA ALA A 126 -37.21 -4.02 -8.09
C ALA A 126 -35.83 -3.39 -7.88
N ILE A 127 -35.36 -2.59 -8.84
CA ILE A 127 -34.09 -1.84 -8.71
C ILE A 127 -34.40 -0.44 -8.25
N HIS A 128 -33.85 -0.06 -7.11
CA HIS A 128 -34.00 1.29 -6.56
C HIS A 128 -32.93 2.24 -7.13
N PRO A 129 -33.22 3.55 -7.26
CA PRO A 129 -32.26 4.55 -7.76
C PRO A 129 -30.91 4.52 -7.00
N VAL A 130 -30.94 4.31 -5.68
CA VAL A 130 -29.73 4.22 -4.86
C VAL A 130 -28.78 3.09 -5.30
N GLN A 131 -29.32 1.96 -5.74
CA GLN A 131 -28.52 0.82 -6.23
C GLN A 131 -27.82 1.18 -7.56
N THR A 132 -28.51 1.92 -8.43
CA THR A 132 -27.93 2.41 -9.70
C THR A 132 -26.84 3.44 -9.45
N TYR A 133 -27.08 4.41 -8.56
CA TYR A 133 -26.04 5.39 -8.21
C TYR A 133 -24.87 4.73 -7.48
N ALA A 134 -25.11 3.74 -6.63
CA ALA A 134 -24.06 2.97 -5.98
C ALA A 134 -23.18 2.23 -7.00
N LEU A 135 -23.79 1.61 -8.04
CA LEU A 135 -23.05 1.00 -9.14
C LEU A 135 -22.13 2.02 -9.85
N TYR A 136 -22.66 3.19 -10.19
CA TYR A 136 -21.86 4.22 -10.86
C TYR A 136 -20.72 4.73 -9.99
N CYS A 137 -20.99 5.06 -8.71
CA CYS A 137 -19.97 5.51 -7.78
C CYS A 137 -18.89 4.45 -7.55
N TRP A 138 -19.28 3.20 -7.41
CA TRP A 138 -18.36 2.06 -7.24
C TRP A 138 -17.48 1.84 -8.46
N CYS A 139 -18.09 1.72 -9.63
CA CYS A 139 -17.34 1.50 -10.88
C CYS A 139 -16.44 2.69 -11.20
N PHE A 140 -16.90 3.93 -10.99
CA PHE A 140 -16.09 5.12 -11.17
C PHE A 140 -14.87 5.13 -10.24
N HIS A 141 -15.05 4.77 -8.95
CA HIS A 141 -13.93 4.68 -8.02
C HIS A 141 -12.86 3.69 -8.50
N TYR A 142 -13.22 2.44 -8.76
CA TYR A 142 -12.23 1.43 -9.13
C TYR A 142 -11.65 1.63 -10.52
N PHE A 143 -12.42 2.12 -11.47
CA PHE A 143 -11.91 2.56 -12.77
C PHE A 143 -10.88 3.69 -12.60
N LYS A 144 -11.22 4.74 -11.83
CA LYS A 144 -10.28 5.81 -11.49
C LYS A 144 -8.99 5.25 -10.87
N ARG A 145 -9.08 4.31 -9.92
CA ARG A 145 -7.91 3.69 -9.29
C ARG A 145 -7.02 2.94 -10.30
N ILE A 146 -7.61 2.24 -11.27
CA ILE A 146 -6.87 1.60 -12.35
C ILE A 146 -6.16 2.66 -13.21
N MET A 147 -6.88 3.70 -13.63
CA MET A 147 -6.29 4.79 -14.43
C MET A 147 -5.18 5.52 -13.68
N GLU A 148 -5.34 5.79 -12.38
CA GLU A 148 -4.30 6.37 -11.54
C GLU A 148 -3.06 5.47 -11.45
N THR A 149 -3.23 4.16 -11.41
CA THR A 149 -2.14 3.19 -11.37
C THR A 149 -1.25 3.27 -12.60
N PHE A 150 -1.84 3.46 -13.78
CA PHE A 150 -1.09 3.51 -15.03
C PHE A 150 -0.56 4.91 -15.37
N PHE A 151 -1.32 5.97 -15.09
CA PHE A 151 -1.05 7.30 -15.61
C PHE A 151 -0.65 8.33 -14.55
N VAL A 152 -1.01 8.11 -13.28
CA VAL A 152 -0.76 9.09 -12.20
C VAL A 152 0.33 8.62 -11.26
N HIS A 153 0.27 7.39 -10.74
CA HIS A 153 1.16 6.98 -9.67
C HIS A 153 2.62 6.81 -10.13
N ARG A 154 3.54 7.34 -9.34
CA ARG A 154 4.98 7.06 -9.42
C ARG A 154 5.35 6.22 -8.21
N PHE A 155 5.69 4.96 -8.43
CA PHE A 155 5.99 4.01 -7.35
C PHE A 155 7.42 4.21 -6.84
N SER A 156 7.62 4.10 -5.52
CA SER A 156 8.95 4.18 -4.89
C SER A 156 9.77 2.90 -5.08
N HIS A 157 9.10 1.77 -5.29
CA HIS A 157 9.70 0.48 -5.61
C HIS A 157 9.15 -0.03 -6.92
N THR A 158 9.96 -0.82 -7.63
CA THR A 158 9.57 -1.35 -8.95
C THR A 158 8.66 -2.58 -8.84
N THR A 159 8.90 -3.42 -7.83
CA THR A 159 8.23 -4.72 -7.68
C THR A 159 7.76 -4.98 -6.24
N SER A 160 6.85 -5.93 -6.11
CA SER A 160 6.31 -6.48 -4.87
C SER A 160 6.25 -8.01 -4.95
N PRO A 161 6.36 -8.75 -3.84
CA PRO A 161 6.15 -10.20 -3.84
C PRO A 161 4.81 -10.61 -4.46
N LEU A 162 4.82 -11.64 -5.29
CA LEU A 162 3.63 -12.18 -5.95
C LEU A 162 2.54 -12.58 -4.92
N SER A 163 2.93 -13.07 -3.75
CA SER A 163 2.00 -13.40 -2.65
C SER A 163 1.11 -12.23 -2.24
N ASN A 164 1.59 -10.99 -2.41
CA ASN A 164 0.81 -9.80 -2.10
C ASN A 164 -0.37 -9.62 -3.06
N VAL A 165 -0.26 -10.08 -4.32
CA VAL A 165 -1.38 -10.04 -5.28
C VAL A 165 -2.54 -10.87 -4.75
N PHE A 166 -2.29 -12.11 -4.35
CA PHE A 166 -3.34 -13.00 -3.83
C PHE A 166 -3.98 -12.45 -2.56
N ARG A 167 -3.16 -11.97 -1.62
CA ARG A 167 -3.64 -11.40 -0.36
C ARG A 167 -4.50 -10.16 -0.58
N ASN A 168 -4.04 -9.23 -1.40
CA ASN A 168 -4.75 -8.00 -1.68
C ASN A 168 -6.01 -8.26 -2.49
N CYS A 169 -5.94 -9.11 -3.52
CA CYS A 169 -7.12 -9.53 -4.28
C CYS A 169 -8.15 -10.19 -3.36
N ALA A 170 -7.75 -11.09 -2.45
CA ALA A 170 -8.67 -11.68 -1.50
C ALA A 170 -9.41 -10.62 -0.67
N TYR A 171 -8.69 -9.61 -0.17
CA TYR A 171 -9.29 -8.50 0.56
C TYR A 171 -10.28 -7.70 -0.30
N TYR A 172 -9.83 -7.17 -1.43
CA TYR A 172 -10.64 -6.27 -2.25
C TYR A 172 -11.82 -6.99 -2.93
N TRP A 173 -11.61 -8.21 -3.42
CA TRP A 173 -12.64 -8.95 -4.13
C TRP A 173 -13.71 -9.49 -3.18
N THR A 174 -13.31 -9.96 -1.99
CA THR A 174 -14.27 -10.42 -0.97
C THR A 174 -15.13 -9.28 -0.47
N PHE A 175 -14.54 -8.12 -0.11
CA PHE A 175 -15.33 -6.95 0.29
C PHE A 175 -16.17 -6.41 -0.87
N GLY A 176 -15.65 -6.42 -2.10
CA GLY A 176 -16.39 -6.06 -3.29
C GLY A 176 -17.66 -6.92 -3.47
N ALA A 177 -17.52 -8.23 -3.37
CA ALA A 177 -18.64 -9.17 -3.45
C ALA A 177 -19.63 -8.99 -2.28
N TYR A 178 -19.09 -8.85 -1.06
CA TYR A 178 -19.90 -8.69 0.15
C TYR A 178 -20.77 -7.43 0.11
N ILE A 179 -20.19 -6.29 -0.27
CA ILE A 179 -20.93 -5.03 -0.40
C ILE A 179 -21.92 -5.11 -1.56
N ALA A 180 -21.47 -5.63 -2.73
CA ALA A 180 -22.32 -5.76 -3.90
C ALA A 180 -23.55 -6.64 -3.63
N TYR A 181 -23.36 -7.75 -2.89
CA TYR A 181 -24.44 -8.64 -2.50
C TYR A 181 -25.53 -7.91 -1.70
N TYR A 182 -25.16 -7.17 -0.66
CA TYR A 182 -26.17 -6.53 0.22
C TYR A 182 -26.78 -5.27 -0.39
N VAL A 183 -25.99 -4.46 -1.10
CA VAL A 183 -26.52 -3.25 -1.73
C VAL A 183 -27.48 -3.60 -2.87
N ASN A 184 -27.20 -4.67 -3.63
CA ASN A 184 -28.04 -5.05 -4.77
C ASN A 184 -29.09 -6.13 -4.43
N HIS A 185 -29.24 -6.48 -3.14
CA HIS A 185 -30.17 -7.53 -2.73
C HIS A 185 -31.62 -7.14 -3.09
N PRO A 186 -32.46 -8.08 -3.59
CA PRO A 186 -33.85 -7.80 -3.92
C PRO A 186 -34.69 -7.26 -2.74
N LEU A 187 -34.35 -7.62 -1.50
CA LEU A 187 -34.97 -7.15 -0.26
C LEU A 187 -34.29 -5.90 0.33
N TYR A 188 -33.49 -5.21 -0.48
CA TYR A 188 -32.82 -3.98 -0.03
C TYR A 188 -33.84 -2.88 0.26
N THR A 189 -33.72 -2.24 1.41
CA THR A 189 -34.56 -1.11 1.81
C THR A 189 -33.83 0.20 1.50
N PRO A 190 -34.31 1.01 0.54
CA PRO A 190 -33.67 2.26 0.17
C PRO A 190 -33.81 3.32 1.26
N VAL A 191 -32.85 4.23 1.29
CA VAL A 191 -32.92 5.46 2.08
C VAL A 191 -33.78 6.52 1.36
N SER A 192 -34.06 7.65 2.02
CA SER A 192 -34.70 8.78 1.37
C SER A 192 -33.82 9.36 0.24
N ASP A 193 -34.47 9.94 -0.78
CA ASP A 193 -33.79 10.59 -1.90
C ASP A 193 -32.81 11.68 -1.46
N LEU A 194 -33.19 12.44 -0.44
CA LEU A 194 -32.31 13.49 0.10
C LEU A 194 -31.05 12.89 0.71
N GLN A 195 -31.17 11.85 1.52
CA GLN A 195 -30.03 11.16 2.14
C GLN A 195 -29.13 10.54 1.08
N MET A 196 -29.69 9.89 0.07
CA MET A 196 -28.97 9.33 -1.06
C MET A 196 -28.15 10.40 -1.78
N LYS A 197 -28.78 11.53 -2.14
CA LYS A 197 -28.11 12.65 -2.83
C LYS A 197 -27.00 13.28 -2.00
N ILE A 198 -27.23 13.49 -0.71
CA ILE A 198 -26.20 14.01 0.22
C ILE A 198 -25.02 13.03 0.31
N GLY A 199 -25.27 11.73 0.52
CA GLY A 199 -24.24 10.74 0.68
C GLY A 199 -23.38 10.60 -0.58
N PHE A 200 -23.95 10.39 -1.74
CA PHE A 200 -23.21 10.28 -2.98
C PHE A 200 -22.57 11.59 -3.41
N GLY A 201 -23.23 12.73 -3.23
CA GLY A 201 -22.65 14.05 -3.52
C GLY A 201 -21.41 14.34 -2.67
N PHE A 202 -21.50 14.11 -1.36
CA PHE A 202 -20.34 14.21 -0.45
C PHE A 202 -19.23 13.23 -0.83
N GLY A 203 -19.57 11.97 -1.12
CA GLY A 203 -18.62 10.96 -1.58
C GLY A 203 -17.91 11.37 -2.86
N LEU A 204 -18.61 11.96 -3.84
CA LEU A 204 -18.04 12.43 -5.09
C LEU A 204 -17.04 13.58 -4.85
N VAL A 205 -17.39 14.57 -4.02
CA VAL A 205 -16.47 15.66 -3.65
C VAL A 205 -15.20 15.11 -3.01
N CYS A 206 -15.33 14.14 -2.11
CA CYS A 206 -14.19 13.47 -1.48
C CYS A 206 -13.36 12.68 -2.49
N GLN A 207 -13.99 12.04 -3.48
CA GLN A 207 -13.31 11.29 -4.53
C GLN A 207 -12.49 12.19 -5.47
N LEU A 208 -13.03 13.34 -5.85
CA LEU A 208 -12.30 14.35 -6.62
C LEU A 208 -11.13 14.94 -5.82
N SER A 209 -11.38 15.21 -4.53
CA SER A 209 -10.33 15.65 -3.59
C SER A 209 -9.22 14.61 -3.44
N ASN A 210 -9.56 13.33 -3.39
CA ASN A 210 -8.61 12.21 -3.35
C ASN A 210 -7.74 12.17 -4.62
N PHE A 211 -8.35 12.32 -5.79
CA PHE A 211 -7.62 12.41 -7.06
C PHE A 211 -6.64 13.57 -7.06
N TYR A 212 -7.06 14.75 -6.63
CA TYR A 212 -6.17 15.92 -6.53
C TYR A 212 -5.01 15.67 -5.56
N CYS A 213 -5.27 15.03 -4.41
CA CYS A 213 -4.20 14.60 -3.50
C CYS A 213 -3.18 13.67 -4.19
N HIS A 214 -3.64 12.73 -5.04
CA HIS A 214 -2.74 11.85 -5.78
C HIS A 214 -1.89 12.61 -6.81
N ILE A 215 -2.43 13.63 -7.48
CA ILE A 215 -1.66 14.51 -8.37
C ILE A 215 -0.58 15.26 -7.59
N LEU A 216 -0.91 15.84 -6.43
CA LEU A 216 0.07 16.51 -5.58
C LEU A 216 1.20 15.54 -5.15
N LEU A 217 0.85 14.33 -4.71
CA LEU A 217 1.85 13.31 -4.34
C LEU A 217 2.71 12.85 -5.52
N ARG A 218 2.13 12.73 -6.72
CA ARG A 218 2.88 12.43 -7.95
C ARG A 218 3.93 13.51 -8.22
N ASN A 219 3.55 14.78 -8.11
CA ASN A 219 4.42 15.91 -8.43
C ASN A 219 5.59 16.06 -7.44
N LEU A 220 5.48 15.54 -6.22
CA LEU A 220 6.57 15.48 -5.26
C LEU A 220 7.70 14.53 -5.66
N ARG A 221 7.41 13.54 -6.51
CA ARG A 221 8.38 12.53 -6.93
C ARG A 221 9.03 12.93 -8.24
N SER A 222 10.36 13.04 -8.24
CA SER A 222 11.12 13.26 -9.46
C SER A 222 10.84 12.17 -10.50
N PRO A 223 10.68 12.51 -11.79
CA PRO A 223 10.56 11.54 -12.88
C PRO A 223 11.74 10.56 -12.94
N THR A 224 12.94 11.02 -12.59
CA THR A 224 14.19 10.26 -12.63
C THR A 224 14.45 9.43 -11.37
N GLY A 225 13.58 9.54 -10.34
CA GLY A 225 13.76 8.84 -9.07
C GLY A 225 14.91 9.34 -8.19
N ASN A 226 15.61 10.40 -8.62
CA ASN A 226 16.77 10.96 -7.91
C ASN A 226 16.39 12.04 -6.87
N GLY A 227 15.12 12.39 -6.75
CA GLY A 227 14.64 13.33 -5.74
C GLY A 227 14.54 12.69 -4.37
N GLY A 228 15.12 13.30 -3.34
CA GLY A 228 14.96 12.89 -1.95
C GLY A 228 13.51 12.93 -1.49
N TYR A 229 13.26 12.40 -0.29
CA TYR A 229 11.93 12.45 0.33
C TYR A 229 11.54 13.91 0.59
N GLN A 230 10.29 14.27 0.28
CA GLN A 230 9.78 15.65 0.41
C GLN A 230 8.55 15.69 1.32
N ILE A 231 8.35 16.85 1.98
CA ILE A 231 7.17 17.12 2.79
C ILE A 231 6.00 17.45 1.86
N PRO A 232 4.91 16.69 1.83
CA PRO A 232 3.72 17.06 1.05
C PRO A 232 3.18 18.41 1.50
N ARG A 233 2.82 19.27 0.56
CA ARG A 233 2.26 20.60 0.80
C ARG A 233 1.10 20.89 -0.14
N GLY A 234 0.31 21.88 0.20
CA GLY A 234 -0.85 22.32 -0.57
C GLY A 234 -2.12 21.56 -0.22
N PHE A 235 -3.27 22.19 -0.45
CA PHE A 235 -4.61 21.63 -0.18
C PHE A 235 -4.68 21.06 1.24
N LEU A 236 -5.35 19.93 1.40
CA LEU A 236 -5.52 19.28 2.71
C LEU A 236 -4.19 18.78 3.33
N PHE A 237 -3.10 18.65 2.54
CA PHE A 237 -1.79 18.31 3.10
C PHE A 237 -1.23 19.38 4.04
N ASN A 238 -1.73 20.60 4.00
CA ASN A 238 -1.34 21.64 4.97
C ASN A 238 -1.94 21.39 6.36
N ILE A 239 -3.02 20.61 6.45
CA ILE A 239 -3.76 20.31 7.68
C ILE A 239 -3.43 18.90 8.18
N VAL A 240 -3.40 17.90 7.28
CA VAL A 240 -3.19 16.49 7.62
C VAL A 240 -2.01 15.89 6.87
N THR A 241 -1.35 14.92 7.49
CA THR A 241 -0.20 14.22 6.88
C THR A 241 -0.60 13.37 5.67
N CYS A 242 -1.74 12.68 5.77
CA CYS A 242 -2.23 11.75 4.76
C CYS A 242 -3.59 12.18 4.24
N ALA A 243 -3.62 13.30 3.52
CA ALA A 243 -4.84 13.86 2.94
C ALA A 243 -5.56 12.89 1.99
N ASN A 244 -4.80 12.11 1.22
CA ASN A 244 -5.35 11.09 0.34
C ASN A 244 -6.10 9.98 1.11
N TYR A 245 -5.61 9.54 2.27
CA TYR A 245 -6.32 8.55 3.09
C TYR A 245 -7.56 9.17 3.76
N THR A 246 -7.44 10.40 4.23
CA THR A 246 -8.58 11.15 4.79
C THR A 246 -9.72 11.22 3.78
N THR A 247 -9.45 11.70 2.58
CA THR A 247 -10.47 11.85 1.54
C THR A 247 -11.05 10.51 1.10
N GLU A 248 -10.27 9.43 1.09
CA GLU A 248 -10.74 8.10 0.75
C GLU A 248 -11.67 7.51 1.83
N ILE A 249 -11.35 7.70 3.12
CA ILE A 249 -12.24 7.30 4.22
C ILE A 249 -13.57 8.05 4.14
N TYR A 250 -13.54 9.36 3.92
CA TYR A 250 -14.78 10.17 3.83
C TYR A 250 -15.57 9.87 2.56
N GLN A 251 -14.92 9.50 1.46
CA GLN A 251 -15.61 9.00 0.27
C GLN A 251 -16.43 7.74 0.58
N TRP A 252 -15.83 6.77 1.28
CA TRP A 252 -16.52 5.55 1.69
C TRP A 252 -17.59 5.82 2.75
N LEU A 253 -17.40 6.83 3.62
CA LEU A 253 -18.43 7.28 4.54
C LEU A 253 -19.64 7.82 3.76
N GLY A 254 -19.42 8.66 2.73
CA GLY A 254 -20.49 9.16 1.86
C GLY A 254 -21.25 8.03 1.16
N PHE A 255 -20.54 7.04 0.62
CA PHE A 255 -21.16 5.84 0.05
C PHE A 255 -22.03 5.10 1.06
N ASN A 256 -21.58 4.95 2.29
CA ASN A 256 -22.33 4.27 3.35
C ASN A 256 -23.52 5.08 3.86
N ILE A 257 -23.43 6.41 3.92
CA ILE A 257 -24.59 7.28 4.21
C ILE A 257 -25.68 7.06 3.17
N ALA A 258 -25.31 6.92 1.91
CA ALA A 258 -26.26 6.72 0.81
C ALA A 258 -26.82 5.29 0.74
N THR A 259 -26.05 4.27 1.11
CA THR A 259 -26.45 2.85 0.92
C THR A 259 -26.93 2.16 2.19
N GLN A 260 -26.54 2.63 3.38
CA GLN A 260 -26.95 2.13 4.70
C GLN A 260 -26.86 0.61 4.87
N THR A 261 -25.79 -0.02 4.39
CA THR A 261 -25.56 -1.46 4.54
C THR A 261 -24.53 -1.77 5.62
N VAL A 262 -24.80 -2.78 6.44
CA VAL A 262 -23.85 -3.27 7.45
C VAL A 262 -22.53 -3.67 6.79
N ALA A 263 -22.58 -4.35 5.63
CA ALA A 263 -21.40 -4.75 4.85
C ALA A 263 -20.51 -3.55 4.50
N GLY A 264 -21.11 -2.46 4.06
CA GLY A 264 -20.39 -1.23 3.75
C GLY A 264 -19.76 -0.58 4.97
N TYR A 265 -20.45 -0.52 6.10
CA TYR A 265 -19.89 0.03 7.34
C TYR A 265 -18.76 -0.84 7.91
N VAL A 266 -18.87 -2.18 7.85
CA VAL A 266 -17.77 -3.09 8.23
C VAL A 266 -16.54 -2.83 7.37
N PHE A 267 -16.70 -2.72 6.06
CA PHE A 267 -15.60 -2.35 5.16
C PHE A 267 -15.00 -0.99 5.52
N LEU A 268 -15.82 0.04 5.74
CA LEU A 268 -15.37 1.38 6.12
C LEU A 268 -14.50 1.35 7.37
N VAL A 269 -14.93 0.63 8.42
CA VAL A 269 -14.18 0.52 9.68
C VAL A 269 -12.84 -0.17 9.44
N VAL A 270 -12.83 -1.32 8.75
CA VAL A 270 -11.60 -2.07 8.45
C VAL A 270 -10.65 -1.22 7.61
N ALA A 271 -11.14 -0.60 6.54
CA ALA A 271 -10.34 0.26 5.67
C ALA A 271 -9.78 1.49 6.42
N ALA A 272 -10.59 2.13 7.27
CA ALA A 272 -10.16 3.27 8.08
C ALA A 272 -9.07 2.88 9.08
N LEU A 273 -9.18 1.73 9.74
CA LEU A 273 -8.15 1.22 10.65
C LEU A 273 -6.83 0.95 9.93
N ILE A 274 -6.88 0.29 8.77
CA ILE A 274 -5.70 0.01 7.94
C ILE A 274 -5.04 1.33 7.49
N MET A 275 -5.79 2.24 6.90
CA MET A 275 -5.27 3.53 6.42
C MET A 275 -4.75 4.41 7.56
N THR A 276 -5.37 4.37 8.75
CA THR A 276 -4.88 5.08 9.93
C THR A 276 -3.54 4.54 10.40
N ASN A 277 -3.33 3.23 10.41
CA ASN A 277 -2.05 2.62 10.75
C ASN A 277 -0.95 3.02 9.76
N TRP A 278 -1.25 3.00 8.47
CA TRP A 278 -0.29 3.49 7.45
C TRP A 278 0.01 4.98 7.60
N ALA A 279 -0.99 5.79 7.90
CA ALA A 279 -0.81 7.22 8.13
C ALA A 279 0.07 7.51 9.35
N LEU A 280 -0.12 6.77 10.45
CA LEU A 280 0.72 6.86 11.66
C LEU A 280 2.18 6.50 11.37
N ALA A 281 2.42 5.42 10.64
CA ALA A 281 3.76 4.99 10.24
C ALA A 281 4.44 6.08 9.37
N LYS A 282 3.72 6.60 8.38
CA LYS A 282 4.20 7.66 7.50
C LYS A 282 4.46 8.98 8.24
N HIS A 283 3.58 9.36 9.16
CA HIS A 283 3.75 10.56 9.99
C HIS A 283 5.01 10.46 10.87
N ARG A 284 5.24 9.32 11.55
CA ARG A 284 6.45 9.08 12.34
C ARG A 284 7.71 9.11 11.46
N ARG A 285 7.65 8.55 10.27
CA ARG A 285 8.77 8.59 9.32
C ARG A 285 9.09 10.02 8.89
N LEU A 286 8.09 10.82 8.50
CA LEU A 286 8.27 12.22 8.12
C LEU A 286 8.87 13.06 9.25
N LYS A 287 8.41 12.87 10.49
CA LYS A 287 8.98 13.55 11.66
C LYS A 287 10.44 13.18 11.93
N ARG A 288 10.86 11.95 11.62
CA ARG A 288 12.27 11.54 11.75
C ARG A 288 13.15 12.08 10.64
N LEU A 289 12.63 12.12 9.40
CA LEU A 289 13.39 12.62 8.23
C LEU A 289 13.52 14.15 8.26
N PHE A 290 12.54 14.84 8.82
CA PHE A 290 12.46 16.30 8.88
C PHE A 290 12.39 16.77 10.34
N ASP A 291 13.47 16.54 11.08
CA ASP A 291 13.57 16.81 12.50
C ASP A 291 14.03 18.25 12.83
N GLY A 292 14.45 19.00 11.82
CA GLY A 292 14.98 20.38 11.97
C GLY A 292 16.42 20.44 12.42
N LYS A 293 17.16 19.32 12.41
CA LYS A 293 18.59 19.27 12.79
C LYS A 293 19.47 19.31 11.52
N GLU A 294 20.71 19.75 11.66
CA GLU A 294 21.74 19.70 10.62
C GLU A 294 21.26 20.32 9.28
N GLY A 295 20.53 21.45 9.34
CA GLY A 295 19.99 22.13 8.17
C GLY A 295 18.76 21.49 7.54
N ARG A 296 18.28 20.39 8.05
CA ARG A 296 17.05 19.75 7.57
C ARG A 296 15.80 20.56 7.94
N PRO A 297 14.80 20.70 7.06
CA PRO A 297 13.57 21.37 7.39
C PRO A 297 12.83 20.65 8.53
N LYS A 298 12.16 21.39 9.41
CA LYS A 298 11.33 20.81 10.47
C LYS A 298 9.95 20.45 9.91
N TYR A 299 9.49 19.22 10.21
CA TYR A 299 8.14 18.79 9.84
C TYR A 299 7.09 19.64 10.58
N PRO A 300 6.12 20.25 9.88
CA PRO A 300 5.13 21.12 10.50
C PRO A 300 4.16 20.32 11.39
N ARG A 301 3.54 21.00 12.37
CA ARG A 301 2.46 20.41 13.18
C ARG A 301 1.25 20.16 12.30
N ARG A 302 0.84 18.90 12.20
CA ARG A 302 -0.32 18.46 11.42
C ARG A 302 -1.01 17.30 12.10
N TRP A 303 -2.30 17.18 11.88
CA TRP A 303 -3.03 15.96 12.22
C TRP A 303 -2.49 14.80 11.38
N VAL A 304 -2.56 13.59 11.91
CA VAL A 304 -2.13 12.40 11.15
C VAL A 304 -3.09 12.14 10.01
N ILE A 305 -4.37 12.10 10.36
CA ILE A 305 -5.53 11.89 9.52
C ILE A 305 -6.73 12.47 10.27
N THR A 306 -7.70 13.05 9.59
CA THR A 306 -8.99 13.34 10.19
C THR A 306 -9.85 12.10 10.06
N THR A 307 -10.21 11.50 11.18
CA THR A 307 -11.23 10.47 11.27
C THR A 307 -12.35 11.02 12.17
N PRO A 308 -13.60 10.54 12.05
CA PRO A 308 -14.66 10.86 13.00
C PRO A 308 -14.30 10.44 14.43
N ILE A 309 -13.33 9.54 14.58
CA ILE A 309 -12.79 9.09 15.87
C ILE A 309 -11.50 9.88 16.13
N ARG A 310 -11.55 10.76 17.11
CA ARG A 310 -10.42 11.58 17.56
C ARG A 310 -9.40 10.68 18.26
N VAL A 311 -8.35 10.28 17.59
CA VAL A 311 -7.22 9.57 18.20
C VAL A 311 -6.22 10.63 18.69
N GLU A 312 -6.41 11.17 19.88
CA GLU A 312 -5.40 11.94 20.58
C GLU A 312 -4.36 10.98 21.18
N MET A 313 -3.18 10.96 20.60
CA MET A 313 -2.03 10.26 21.18
C MET A 313 -1.27 11.20 22.11
N ASN A 314 -1.77 11.42 23.31
CA ASN A 314 -0.96 11.87 24.45
C ASN A 314 -0.12 10.67 24.90
N GLY A 315 1.17 10.70 24.64
CA GLY A 315 2.32 9.98 25.21
C GLY A 315 2.19 8.69 26.03
N LYS A 316 1.04 8.03 26.13
CA LYS A 316 0.85 6.79 26.89
C LYS A 316 0.50 5.64 25.93
N ARG A 317 1.17 4.49 26.16
CA ARG A 317 0.93 3.24 25.41
C ARG A 317 -0.54 2.83 25.52
N PRO A 318 -1.18 2.34 24.46
CA PRO A 318 -2.52 1.78 24.57
C PRO A 318 -2.50 0.49 25.39
N LEU A 319 -3.54 0.31 26.18
CA LEU A 319 -3.85 -0.86 26.98
C LEU A 319 -3.94 -2.13 26.09
N GLY A 320 -3.54 -3.26 26.66
CA GLY A 320 -3.26 -4.54 26.04
C GLY A 320 -4.38 -5.21 25.22
N PRO A 321 -4.06 -6.33 24.60
CA PRO A 321 -4.67 -6.81 23.37
C PRO A 321 -5.79 -7.83 23.59
N LEU A 322 -6.77 -7.82 22.67
CA LEU A 322 -7.51 -9.01 22.25
C LEU A 322 -6.69 -9.72 21.14
N ASP A 323 -6.52 -11.01 21.22
CA ASP A 323 -5.63 -11.84 20.38
C ASP A 323 -5.86 -11.81 18.85
N SER A 324 -6.95 -11.24 18.38
CA SER A 324 -7.16 -10.88 16.98
C SER A 324 -6.22 -9.77 16.45
N ALA A 325 -5.58 -9.03 17.37
CA ALA A 325 -4.60 -8.00 17.04
C ALA A 325 -3.24 -8.57 16.60
N ALA A 326 -2.91 -9.82 16.90
CA ALA A 326 -1.67 -10.46 16.46
C ALA A 326 -1.72 -10.72 14.94
N TYR A 327 -2.82 -11.21 14.42
CA TYR A 327 -3.02 -11.44 12.98
C TYR A 327 -3.00 -10.13 12.17
N LEU A 328 -3.70 -9.08 12.67
CA LEU A 328 -3.63 -7.74 12.08
C LEU A 328 -2.24 -7.11 12.20
N LYS A 329 -1.49 -7.39 13.29
CA LYS A 329 -0.10 -6.94 13.44
C LYS A 329 0.83 -7.57 12.41
N ASP A 330 0.69 -8.83 12.11
CA ASP A 330 1.54 -9.52 11.13
C ASP A 330 1.20 -9.08 9.69
N VAL A 331 -0.08 -8.88 9.37
CA VAL A 331 -0.52 -8.31 8.10
C VAL A 331 -0.01 -6.87 7.94
N VAL A 332 -0.12 -6.04 8.98
CA VAL A 332 0.36 -4.64 8.98
C VAL A 332 1.89 -4.57 9.01
N ARG A 333 2.58 -5.49 9.70
CA ARG A 333 4.04 -5.54 9.79
C ARG A 333 4.68 -5.94 8.46
N GLU A 334 4.06 -6.83 7.73
CA GLU A 334 4.53 -7.28 6.43
C GLU A 334 4.23 -6.26 5.31
N VAL A 335 3.08 -5.57 5.39
CA VAL A 335 2.78 -4.43 4.51
C VAL A 335 3.69 -3.23 4.78
N ASN A 336 4.03 -2.96 6.06
CA ASN A 336 4.96 -1.88 6.43
C ASN A 336 6.42 -2.17 6.04
N SER A 337 6.82 -3.43 5.92
CA SER A 337 8.17 -3.80 5.45
C SER A 337 8.38 -3.49 3.96
N HIS A 338 7.33 -3.15 3.23
CA HIS A 338 7.35 -2.83 1.80
C HIS A 338 7.16 -1.33 1.51
N LEU A 339 6.92 -0.51 2.56
CA LEU A 339 6.84 0.95 2.45
C LEU A 339 8.16 1.64 2.86
N ASP A 340 9.13 0.89 3.37
CA ASP A 340 10.54 1.26 3.59
C ASP A 340 11.40 0.89 2.35
#